data_0361344a9f4de771a99f2954f08e677d
#
_entry.id   0361344a9f4de771a99f2954f08e677d
#
_cell.length_a   1.000
_cell.length_b   1.000
_cell.length_c   1.000
_cell.angle_alpha   90.00
_cell.angle_beta   90.00
_cell.angle_gamma   90.00
#
_symmetry.space_group_name_H-M   'P 1'
#
loop_
_entity.id
_entity.type
_entity.pdbx_description
1 polymer ?
#
loop_
_entity_poly.entity_id
_entity_poly.type
_entity_poly.pdbx_seq_one_letter_code
_entity_poly.pdbx_strand_id
1 'polypeptide(L)'
;MTGNNDEMIAEMINLFLIQLSETRLEFKSLLDNKNWLELSRLAHKIKSSALVMGVGSLVDEMKELEYLAKDAKDTEKYPDCIVRFDTMVDSIEIELKPFLNSMNC
;
A
#
# COMPACT_ATOMS: atom_id res chain seq x y z
N MET A 1 -29.67 -10.39 -8.03
CA MET A 1 -28.84 -11.01 -7.01
C MET A 1 -27.64 -10.14 -6.71
N THR A 2 -27.51 -9.72 -5.49
CA THR A 2 -26.47 -8.76 -5.09
C THR A 2 -25.18 -9.42 -4.61
N GLY A 3 -25.22 -10.73 -4.32
CA GLY A 3 -24.10 -11.45 -3.75
C GLY A 3 -22.82 -11.37 -4.57
N ASN A 4 -22.95 -11.37 -5.90
CA ASN A 4 -21.78 -11.34 -6.78
C ASN A 4 -20.97 -10.04 -6.64
N ASN A 5 -21.65 -8.91 -6.49
CA ASN A 5 -20.97 -7.62 -6.31
C ASN A 5 -20.27 -7.55 -4.96
N ASP A 6 -20.94 -8.05 -3.91
CA ASP A 6 -20.35 -8.06 -2.57
C ASP A 6 -19.15 -8.99 -2.52
N GLU A 7 -19.22 -10.14 -3.19
CA GLU A 7 -18.10 -11.07 -3.27
C GLU A 7 -16.90 -10.46 -4.01
N MET A 8 -17.17 -9.77 -5.11
CA MET A 8 -16.12 -9.10 -5.87
C MET A 8 -15.44 -8.00 -5.04
N ILE A 9 -16.23 -7.20 -4.35
CA ILE A 9 -15.71 -6.12 -3.51
C ILE A 9 -14.89 -6.71 -2.36
N ALA A 10 -15.40 -7.75 -1.71
CA ALA A 10 -14.69 -8.42 -0.62
C ALA A 10 -13.36 -8.99 -1.10
N GLU A 11 -13.36 -9.61 -2.28
CA GLU A 11 -12.13 -10.16 -2.86
C GLU A 11 -11.11 -9.06 -3.17
N MET A 12 -11.55 -7.95 -3.76
CA MET A 12 -10.67 -6.82 -4.05
C MET A 12 -10.05 -6.26 -2.77
N ILE A 13 -10.84 -6.07 -1.72
CA ILE A 13 -10.35 -5.58 -0.44
C ILE A 13 -9.35 -6.55 0.15
N ASN A 14 -9.67 -7.84 0.13
CA ASN A 14 -8.79 -8.87 0.68
C ASN A 14 -7.44 -8.89 -0.04
N LEU A 15 -7.45 -8.86 -1.37
CA LEU A 15 -6.24 -8.83 -2.17
C LEU A 15 -5.41 -7.58 -1.90
N PHE A 16 -6.07 -6.44 -1.75
CA PHE A 16 -5.40 -5.18 -1.42
C PHE A 16 -4.71 -5.27 -0.06
N LEU A 17 -5.39 -5.80 0.95
CA LEU A 17 -4.80 -5.96 2.29
C LEU A 17 -3.61 -6.92 2.26
N ILE A 18 -3.70 -8.00 1.51
CA ILE A 18 -2.59 -8.95 1.35
C ILE A 18 -1.41 -8.24 0.68
N GLN A 19 -1.68 -7.50 -0.39
CA GLN A 19 -0.64 -6.75 -1.10
C GLN A 19 0.07 -5.77 -0.18
N LEU A 20 -0.68 -5.01 0.63
CA LEU A 20 -0.10 -4.05 1.56
C LEU A 20 0.76 -4.76 2.61
N SER A 21 0.30 -5.88 3.13
CA SER A 21 1.03 -6.66 4.13
C SER A 21 2.37 -7.16 3.59
N GLU A 22 2.36 -7.70 2.38
CA GLU A 22 3.58 -8.16 1.72
C GLU A 22 4.53 -7.00 1.42
N THR A 23 3.97 -5.87 1.01
CA THR A 23 4.74 -4.68 0.65
C THR A 23 5.49 -4.11 1.85
N ARG A 24 4.93 -4.20 3.06
CA ARG A 24 5.62 -3.76 4.27
C ARG A 24 7.00 -4.42 4.40
N LEU A 25 7.05 -5.71 4.16
CA LEU A 25 8.29 -6.48 4.25
C LEU A 25 9.24 -6.16 3.09
N GLU A 26 8.70 -6.04 1.89
CA GLU A 26 9.50 -5.71 0.71
C GLU A 26 10.15 -4.33 0.83
N PHE A 27 9.42 -3.34 1.29
CA PHE A 27 9.97 -2.00 1.49
C PHE A 27 11.16 -2.01 2.44
N LYS A 28 11.05 -2.75 3.55
CA LYS A 28 12.15 -2.85 4.51
C LYS A 28 13.38 -3.49 3.90
N SER A 29 13.17 -4.56 3.14
CA SER A 29 14.27 -5.25 2.45
C SER A 29 14.95 -4.35 1.44
N LEU A 30 14.16 -3.65 0.62
CA LEU A 30 14.70 -2.75 -0.41
C LEU A 30 15.45 -1.57 0.21
N LEU A 31 14.93 -1.05 1.33
CA LEU A 31 15.58 0.02 2.06
C LEU A 31 16.93 -0.43 2.61
N ASP A 32 16.96 -1.60 3.25
CA ASP A 32 18.19 -2.17 3.82
C ASP A 32 19.25 -2.42 2.76
N ASN A 33 18.83 -2.86 1.58
CA ASN A 33 19.72 -3.14 0.46
C ASN A 33 20.02 -1.91 -0.40
N LYS A 34 19.46 -0.77 -0.05
CA LYS A 34 19.62 0.50 -0.79
C LYS A 34 19.26 0.34 -2.27
N ASN A 35 18.25 -0.46 -2.55
CA ASN A 35 17.77 -0.72 -3.90
C ASN A 35 16.71 0.30 -4.28
N TRP A 36 17.16 1.52 -4.55
CA TRP A 36 16.28 2.68 -4.72
C TRP A 36 15.38 2.58 -5.95
N LEU A 37 15.87 2.03 -7.03
CA LEU A 37 15.07 1.89 -8.25
C LEU A 37 13.89 0.93 -8.02
N GLU A 38 14.14 -0.20 -7.39
CA GLU A 38 13.07 -1.15 -7.09
C GLU A 38 12.11 -0.58 -6.04
N LEU A 39 12.63 0.22 -5.10
CA LEU A 39 11.80 0.93 -4.13
C LEU A 39 10.81 1.86 -4.85
N SER A 40 11.28 2.60 -5.85
CA SER A 40 10.46 3.48 -6.67
C SER A 40 9.39 2.69 -7.42
N ARG A 41 9.77 1.56 -8.01
CA ARG A 41 8.84 0.72 -8.76
C ARG A 41 7.74 0.14 -7.87
N LEU A 42 8.11 -0.31 -6.68
CA LEU A 42 7.15 -0.84 -5.73
C LEU A 42 6.19 0.25 -5.26
N ALA A 43 6.70 1.45 -4.98
CA ALA A 43 5.87 2.59 -4.62
C ALA A 43 4.87 2.92 -5.74
N HIS A 44 5.30 2.86 -7.00
CA HIS A 44 4.41 3.06 -8.15
C HIS A 44 3.29 2.03 -8.18
N LYS A 45 3.62 0.77 -7.96
CA LYS A 45 2.65 -0.32 -7.94
C LYS A 45 1.59 -0.09 -6.87
N ILE A 46 2.01 0.27 -5.65
CA ILE A 46 1.08 0.51 -4.55
C ILE A 46 0.26 1.77 -4.81
N LYS A 47 0.86 2.80 -5.38
CA LYS A 47 0.13 4.01 -5.77
C LYS A 47 -1.04 3.66 -6.70
N SER A 48 -0.80 2.81 -7.69
CA SER A 48 -1.83 2.39 -8.64
C SER A 48 -2.95 1.62 -7.95
N SER A 49 -2.61 0.71 -7.05
CA SER A 49 -3.61 -0.03 -6.28
C SER A 49 -4.43 0.90 -5.39
N ALA A 50 -3.77 1.86 -4.74
CA ALA A 50 -4.43 2.84 -3.88
C ALA A 50 -5.40 3.72 -4.66
N LEU A 51 -5.06 4.08 -5.90
CA LEU A 51 -5.95 4.83 -6.77
C LEU A 51 -7.23 4.04 -7.06
N VAL A 52 -7.10 2.77 -7.39
CA VAL A 52 -8.25 1.89 -7.64
C VAL A 52 -9.13 1.80 -6.40
N MET A 53 -8.54 1.69 -5.23
CA MET A 53 -9.26 1.53 -3.98
C MET A 53 -9.74 2.85 -3.37
N GLY A 54 -9.35 3.98 -3.96
CA GLY A 54 -9.79 5.29 -3.48
C GLY A 54 -9.13 5.76 -2.20
N VAL A 55 -7.91 5.31 -1.89
CA VAL A 55 -7.18 5.70 -0.68
C VAL A 55 -6.23 6.83 -1.00
N GLY A 56 -6.75 8.06 -1.03
CA GLY A 56 -6.00 9.23 -1.48
C GLY A 56 -4.74 9.54 -0.69
N SER A 57 -4.77 9.35 0.63
CA SER A 57 -3.59 9.59 1.47
C SER A 57 -2.45 8.64 1.12
N LEU A 58 -2.76 7.39 0.80
CA LEU A 58 -1.76 6.41 0.39
C LEU A 58 -1.21 6.73 -1.00
N VAL A 59 -2.07 7.20 -1.91
CA VAL A 59 -1.65 7.65 -3.24
C VAL A 59 -0.59 8.74 -3.11
N ASP A 60 -0.86 9.75 -2.29
CA ASP A 60 0.04 10.89 -2.12
C ASP A 60 1.38 10.47 -1.54
N GLU A 61 1.37 9.61 -0.52
CA GLU A 61 2.60 9.13 0.11
C GLU A 61 3.45 8.32 -0.87
N MET A 62 2.82 7.44 -1.63
CA MET A 62 3.54 6.60 -2.58
C MET A 62 4.05 7.39 -3.78
N LYS A 63 3.30 8.40 -4.20
CA LYS A 63 3.72 9.30 -5.27
C LYS A 63 5.01 10.03 -4.89
N GLU A 64 5.10 10.52 -3.67
CA GLU A 64 6.30 11.20 -3.20
C GLU A 64 7.49 10.24 -3.13
N LEU A 65 7.28 9.06 -2.56
CA LEU A 65 8.35 8.06 -2.44
C LEU A 65 8.84 7.61 -3.82
N GLU A 66 7.93 7.37 -4.74
CA GLU A 66 8.27 7.01 -6.11
C GLU A 66 9.14 8.09 -6.76
N TYR A 67 8.73 9.34 -6.63
CA TYR A 67 9.42 10.47 -7.23
C TYR A 67 10.85 10.61 -6.68
N LEU A 68 11.00 10.56 -5.36
CA LEU A 68 12.30 10.70 -4.73
C LEU A 68 13.22 9.51 -5.00
N ALA A 69 12.70 8.30 -4.89
CA ALA A 69 13.50 7.08 -5.02
C ALA A 69 13.95 6.83 -6.46
N LYS A 70 13.20 7.32 -7.43
CA LYS A 70 13.55 7.17 -8.85
C LYS A 70 14.95 7.72 -9.13
N ASP A 71 15.29 8.85 -8.54
CA ASP A 71 16.58 9.51 -8.75
C ASP A 71 17.49 9.41 -7.51
N ALA A 72 17.14 8.58 -6.55
CA ALA A 72 17.86 8.39 -5.29
C ALA A 72 18.07 9.71 -4.55
N LYS A 73 17.07 10.60 -4.59
CA LYS A 73 17.12 11.90 -3.91
C LYS A 73 16.65 11.76 -2.48
N ASP A 74 17.30 12.49 -1.58
CA ASP A 74 16.88 12.63 -0.18
C ASP A 74 16.64 11.25 0.47
N THR A 75 17.61 10.36 0.29
CA THR A 75 17.48 8.96 0.77
C THR A 75 17.25 8.90 2.27
N GLU A 76 17.67 9.90 3.02
CA GLU A 76 17.48 9.99 4.46
C GLU A 76 15.99 10.12 4.85
N LYS A 77 15.13 10.48 3.90
CA LYS A 77 13.70 10.60 4.14
C LYS A 77 12.94 9.28 3.97
N TYR A 78 13.53 8.28 3.32
CA TYR A 78 12.83 7.05 2.99
C TYR A 78 12.41 6.25 4.21
N PRO A 79 13.23 6.11 5.27
CA PRO A 79 12.76 5.41 6.46
C PRO A 79 11.48 6.01 7.05
N ASP A 80 11.37 7.33 7.07
CA ASP A 80 10.18 8.01 7.57
C ASP A 80 8.96 7.74 6.67
N CYS A 81 9.17 7.74 5.35
CA CYS A 81 8.12 7.40 4.40
C CYS A 81 7.58 5.99 4.65
N ILE A 82 8.47 5.05 4.94
CA ILE A 82 8.08 3.66 5.19
C ILE A 82 7.37 3.53 6.53
N VAL A 83 7.79 4.27 7.55
CA VAL A 83 7.08 4.30 8.83
C VAL A 83 5.66 4.83 8.64
N ARG A 84 5.49 5.92 7.88
CA ARG A 84 4.16 6.46 7.58
C ARG A 84 3.32 5.46 6.79
N PHE A 85 3.93 4.76 5.85
CA PHE A 85 3.25 3.69 5.10
C PHE A 85 2.75 2.60 6.05
N ASP A 86 3.60 2.13 6.97
CA ASP A 86 3.20 1.12 7.95
C ASP A 86 2.01 1.58 8.79
N THR A 87 2.03 2.83 9.24
CA THR A 87 0.94 3.41 10.01
C THR A 87 -0.35 3.47 9.19
N MET A 88 -0.24 3.86 7.93
CA MET A 88 -1.39 3.87 7.02
C MET A 88 -1.97 2.49 6.80
N VAL A 89 -1.10 1.47 6.63
CA VAL A 89 -1.55 0.10 6.45
C VAL A 89 -2.32 -0.37 7.68
N ASP A 90 -1.81 -0.09 8.89
CA ASP A 90 -2.50 -0.44 10.13
C ASP A 90 -3.90 0.20 10.17
N SER A 91 -4.01 1.47 9.82
CA SER A 91 -5.30 2.17 9.80
C SER A 91 -6.25 1.58 8.76
N ILE A 92 -5.74 1.27 7.59
CA ILE A 92 -6.54 0.68 6.51
C ILE A 92 -7.06 -0.69 6.93
N GLU A 93 -6.22 -1.51 7.57
CA GLU A 93 -6.65 -2.81 8.07
C GLU A 93 -7.75 -2.69 9.12
N ILE A 94 -7.61 -1.75 10.03
CA ILE A 94 -8.62 -1.50 11.07
C ILE A 94 -9.95 -1.13 10.44
N GLU A 95 -9.93 -0.31 9.39
CA GLU A 95 -11.16 0.14 8.73
C GLU A 95 -11.81 -0.92 7.85
N LEU A 96 -11.00 -1.70 7.13
CA LEU A 96 -11.51 -2.62 6.12
C LEU A 96 -11.81 -4.02 6.63
N LYS A 97 -11.10 -4.52 7.64
CA LYS A 97 -11.35 -5.87 8.16
C LYS A 97 -12.76 -6.05 8.71
N PRO A 98 -13.31 -5.12 9.50
CA PRO A 98 -14.72 -5.24 9.92
C PRO A 98 -15.67 -5.27 8.75
N PHE A 99 -15.38 -4.55 7.68
CA PHE A 99 -16.19 -4.53 6.47
C PHE A 99 -16.20 -5.90 5.81
N LEU A 100 -15.05 -6.56 5.72
CA LEU A 100 -14.95 -7.93 5.20
C LEU A 100 -15.73 -8.91 6.06
N ASN A 101 -15.62 -8.82 7.37
CA ASN A 101 -16.34 -9.69 8.29
C ASN A 101 -17.85 -9.54 8.13
N SER A 102 -18.32 -8.32 7.93
CA SER A 102 -19.73 -8.04 7.71
C SER A 102 -20.23 -8.68 6.41
N MET A 103 -19.41 -8.68 5.37
CA MET A 103 -19.75 -9.27 4.07
C MET A 103 -19.77 -10.78 4.11
N ASN A 104 -18.94 -11.38 4.95
CA ASN A 104 -18.78 -12.84 5.02
C ASN A 104 -19.76 -13.51 5.99
N CYS A 105 -20.59 -12.74 6.65
CA CYS A 105 -21.66 -13.27 7.49
C CYS A 105 -22.95 -13.56 6.72
#